data_9c6daa00392626c60f6a72574ceb790b
#
_entry.id   9c6daa00392626c60f6a72574ceb790b
#
_cell.length_a   1.000
_cell.length_b   1.000
_cell.length_c   1.000
_cell.angle_alpha   90.00
_cell.angle_beta   90.00
_cell.angle_gamma   90.00
#
_symmetry.space_group_name_H-M   'P 1'
#
loop_
_entity.id
_entity.type
_entity.pdbx_description
1 polymer ?
#
loop_
_entity_poly.entity_id
_entity_poly.type
_entity_poly.pdbx_seq_one_letter_code
_entity_poly.pdbx_strand_id
1 'polypeptide(L)'
;MTHPPVLAIVGATASGKSAVSLAVARMLDSHGGAEVINADSMQFYRGMDIGTAKLTVEERQGIPHHQLDTLTVNQDASAARYQTEGRADIAAILGRGKVPLVVGGSGLYLRALLDQFEFPGTDPTLRAALESRAHTEGPGILHRELAAKDPQAAAKISPQNAKRIVRALEILELHGAYASSLPVHTYAVPSVQVALRPDQDALDARIAERVERMWRAGLVEEVERLIDQGIREATTARRAVGYAETLQYLDGEIDGEHAQELIARNTRRLARRQRRWFMPDPRVTWIEAPRDPSDVDRAARDVLDVYLREAR
;
A
#
# COMPACT_ATOMS: atom_id res chain seq x y z
N MET A 1 1.29 14.93 -29.06
CA MET A 1 2.14 15.35 -27.93
C MET A 1 2.29 14.13 -27.04
N THR A 2 3.50 13.69 -26.75
CA THR A 2 3.75 12.59 -25.81
C THR A 2 3.46 13.11 -24.41
N HIS A 3 2.56 12.45 -23.69
CA HIS A 3 2.29 12.77 -22.28
C HIS A 3 3.53 12.49 -21.41
N PRO A 4 3.74 13.25 -20.34
CA PRO A 4 4.81 12.96 -19.38
C PRO A 4 4.59 11.58 -18.75
N PRO A 5 5.67 10.83 -18.41
CA PRO A 5 5.52 9.59 -17.67
C PRO A 5 4.99 9.84 -16.25
N VAL A 6 4.42 8.82 -15.64
CA VAL A 6 4.05 8.84 -14.22
C VAL A 6 5.33 8.89 -13.38
N LEU A 7 5.38 9.76 -12.38
CA LEU A 7 6.42 9.72 -11.35
C LEU A 7 5.90 8.95 -10.13
N ALA A 8 6.59 7.89 -9.73
CA ALA A 8 6.25 7.11 -8.55
C ALA A 8 7.31 7.28 -7.45
N ILE A 9 6.92 7.84 -6.31
CA ILE A 9 7.77 7.94 -5.10
C ILE A 9 7.38 6.82 -4.14
N VAL A 10 8.25 5.83 -4.04
CA VAL A 10 7.98 4.60 -3.30
C VAL A 10 8.95 4.40 -2.13
N GLY A 11 8.67 3.40 -1.28
CA GLY A 11 9.55 3.02 -0.18
C GLY A 11 8.81 2.71 1.12
N ALA A 12 9.58 2.52 2.18
CA ALA A 12 9.08 2.14 3.50
C ALA A 12 8.18 3.22 4.12
N THR A 13 7.25 2.81 4.99
CA THR A 13 6.56 3.77 5.87
C THR A 13 7.57 4.54 6.72
N ALA A 14 7.25 5.75 7.14
CA ALA A 14 8.12 6.68 7.87
C ALA A 14 9.42 7.10 7.14
N SER A 15 9.57 6.84 5.84
CA SER A 15 10.74 7.28 5.06
C SER A 15 10.68 8.73 4.57
N GLY A 16 9.59 9.46 4.82
CA GLY A 16 9.44 10.86 4.38
C GLY A 16 8.76 11.05 3.02
N LYS A 17 8.22 9.98 2.41
CA LYS A 17 7.59 10.04 1.07
C LYS A 17 6.58 11.18 0.91
N SER A 18 5.67 11.36 1.86
CA SER A 18 4.62 12.39 1.76
C SER A 18 5.21 13.80 1.73
N ALA A 19 6.17 14.11 2.60
CA ALA A 19 6.84 15.41 2.60
C ALA A 19 7.62 15.66 1.29
N VAL A 20 8.36 14.65 0.83
CA VAL A 20 9.11 14.72 -0.44
C VAL A 20 8.15 14.88 -1.62
N SER A 21 7.02 14.15 -1.64
CA SER A 21 6.06 14.25 -2.74
C SER A 21 5.40 15.63 -2.84
N LEU A 22 5.08 16.26 -1.71
CA LEU A 22 4.57 17.64 -1.70
C LEU A 22 5.61 18.64 -2.21
N ALA A 23 6.88 18.48 -1.81
CA ALA A 23 7.96 19.33 -2.30
C ALA A 23 8.19 19.15 -3.81
N VAL A 24 8.21 17.90 -4.30
CA VAL A 24 8.28 17.59 -5.74
C VAL A 24 7.09 18.19 -6.49
N ALA A 25 5.87 18.04 -5.99
CA ALA A 25 4.68 18.58 -6.64
C ALA A 25 4.78 20.10 -6.80
N ARG A 26 5.25 20.83 -5.78
CA ARG A 26 5.51 22.30 -5.88
C ARG A 26 6.60 22.62 -6.91
N MET A 27 7.67 21.84 -6.96
CA MET A 27 8.74 22.04 -7.96
C MET A 27 8.25 21.81 -9.38
N LEU A 28 7.26 20.93 -9.55
CA LEU A 28 6.62 20.65 -10.84
C LEU A 28 5.62 21.72 -11.31
N ASP A 29 5.30 22.74 -10.50
CA ASP A 29 4.40 23.82 -10.91
C ASP A 29 4.90 24.55 -12.18
N SER A 30 6.21 24.70 -12.34
CA SER A 30 6.83 25.24 -13.57
C SER A 30 6.72 24.31 -14.77
N HIS A 31 6.29 23.07 -14.59
CA HIS A 31 6.12 22.03 -15.60
C HIS A 31 4.64 21.62 -15.79
N GLY A 32 3.70 22.52 -15.47
CA GLY A 32 2.27 22.26 -15.58
C GLY A 32 1.61 21.75 -14.28
N GLY A 33 2.38 21.49 -13.24
CA GLY A 33 1.92 21.01 -11.94
C GLY A 33 1.80 19.49 -11.86
N ALA A 34 1.49 19.01 -10.66
CA ALA A 34 1.31 17.59 -10.39
C ALA A 34 0.05 17.35 -9.52
N GLU A 35 -0.49 16.15 -9.60
CA GLU A 35 -1.54 15.66 -8.71
C GLU A 35 -1.12 14.30 -8.14
N VAL A 36 -1.39 14.08 -6.85
CA VAL A 36 -0.97 12.88 -6.14
C VAL A 36 -2.00 11.77 -6.30
N ILE A 37 -1.53 10.55 -6.56
CA ILE A 37 -2.33 9.31 -6.50
C ILE A 37 -1.77 8.48 -5.34
N ASN A 38 -2.59 8.26 -4.31
CA ASN A 38 -2.19 7.46 -3.17
C ASN A 38 -2.05 5.97 -3.55
N ALA A 39 -0.93 5.35 -3.15
CA ALA A 39 -0.67 3.92 -3.27
C ALA A 39 -0.36 3.27 -1.90
N ASP A 40 -0.98 3.78 -0.83
CA ASP A 40 -1.05 3.11 0.47
C ASP A 40 -2.47 2.58 0.68
N SER A 41 -2.61 1.25 0.69
CA SER A 41 -3.92 0.61 0.74
C SER A 41 -4.70 0.87 2.04
N MET A 42 -4.05 1.27 3.12
CA MET A 42 -4.73 1.58 4.38
C MET A 42 -5.32 3.00 4.37
N GLN A 43 -4.79 3.90 3.55
CA GLN A 43 -5.34 5.24 3.37
C GLN A 43 -6.57 5.30 2.44
N PHE A 44 -6.97 4.18 1.84
CA PHE A 44 -8.24 4.10 1.12
C PHE A 44 -9.44 4.20 2.05
N TYR A 45 -9.27 3.84 3.32
CA TYR A 45 -10.36 3.77 4.30
C TYR A 45 -10.66 5.13 4.92
N ARG A 46 -11.93 5.53 4.86
CA ARG A 46 -12.44 6.73 5.54
C ARG A 46 -12.34 6.58 7.04
N GLY A 47 -11.86 7.64 7.71
CA GLY A 47 -11.70 7.67 9.16
C GLY A 47 -10.49 6.91 9.69
N MET A 48 -9.72 6.23 8.84
CA MET A 48 -8.41 5.68 9.18
C MET A 48 -7.33 6.72 8.84
N ASP A 49 -7.21 7.75 9.65
CA ASP A 49 -6.41 8.94 9.35
C ASP A 49 -5.14 9.01 10.20
N ILE A 50 -5.27 8.96 11.52
CA ILE A 50 -4.15 9.04 12.46
C ILE A 50 -3.27 7.80 12.32
N GLY A 51 -3.85 6.60 12.43
CA GLY A 51 -3.10 5.34 12.37
C GLY A 51 -2.39 5.08 11.04
N THR A 52 -2.86 5.68 9.95
CA THR A 52 -2.22 5.59 8.62
C THR A 52 -1.32 6.79 8.31
N ALA A 53 -1.30 7.82 9.17
CA ALA A 53 -0.70 9.14 8.93
C ALA A 53 -1.13 9.72 7.58
N LYS A 54 -2.43 9.68 7.29
CA LYS A 54 -3.02 10.34 6.15
C LYS A 54 -2.86 11.85 6.31
N LEU A 55 -2.43 12.53 5.27
CA LEU A 55 -2.32 14.00 5.30
C LEU A 55 -3.71 14.64 5.43
N THR A 56 -3.84 15.60 6.33
CA THR A 56 -5.04 16.45 6.41
C THR A 56 -5.18 17.30 5.15
N VAL A 57 -6.34 17.91 4.96
CA VAL A 57 -6.59 18.79 3.80
C VAL A 57 -5.60 19.96 3.78
N GLU A 58 -5.30 20.51 4.96
CA GLU A 58 -4.35 21.62 5.13
C GLU A 58 -2.92 21.17 4.79
N GLU A 59 -2.52 19.98 5.26
CA GLU A 59 -1.20 19.42 5.00
C GLU A 59 -0.97 19.10 3.52
N ARG A 60 -2.03 18.87 2.74
CA ARG A 60 -1.93 18.66 1.29
C ARG A 60 -1.59 19.94 0.52
N GLN A 61 -1.64 21.11 1.14
CA GLN A 61 -1.22 22.39 0.59
C GLN A 61 -1.88 22.75 -0.76
N GLY A 62 -3.15 22.39 -0.93
CA GLY A 62 -3.89 22.63 -2.16
C GLY A 62 -3.56 21.66 -3.32
N ILE A 63 -2.63 20.72 -3.13
CA ILE A 63 -2.32 19.69 -4.14
C ILE A 63 -3.43 18.64 -4.13
N PRO A 64 -4.09 18.37 -5.28
CA PRO A 64 -5.11 17.33 -5.36
C PRO A 64 -4.53 15.95 -5.06
N HIS A 65 -5.27 15.18 -4.24
CA HIS A 65 -4.92 13.81 -3.88
C HIS A 65 -6.07 12.87 -4.28
N HIS A 66 -5.76 11.89 -5.08
CA HIS A 66 -6.66 10.83 -5.54
C HIS A 66 -6.45 9.54 -4.76
N GLN A 67 -7.42 8.65 -4.77
CA GLN A 67 -7.38 7.35 -4.08
C GLN A 67 -7.14 7.49 -2.56
N LEU A 68 -7.72 8.51 -1.94
CA LEU A 68 -7.91 8.63 -0.50
C LEU A 68 -9.40 8.50 -0.17
N ASP A 69 -9.74 7.89 0.96
CA ASP A 69 -11.12 7.82 1.47
C ASP A 69 -12.14 7.19 0.49
N THR A 70 -11.69 6.25 -0.34
CA THR A 70 -12.51 5.59 -1.35
C THR A 70 -13.32 4.42 -0.83
N LEU A 71 -12.99 3.92 0.37
CA LEU A 71 -13.62 2.76 1.02
C LEU A 71 -14.14 3.11 2.40
N THR A 72 -15.20 2.42 2.83
CA THR A 72 -15.57 2.30 4.24
C THR A 72 -14.89 1.09 4.86
N VAL A 73 -14.74 1.05 6.19
CA VAL A 73 -13.96 0.01 6.90
C VAL A 73 -14.49 -1.42 6.69
N ASN A 74 -15.77 -1.56 6.38
CA ASN A 74 -16.42 -2.85 6.10
C ASN A 74 -16.28 -3.32 4.64
N GLN A 75 -15.63 -2.54 3.78
CA GLN A 75 -15.35 -2.91 2.40
C GLN A 75 -13.93 -3.48 2.29
N ASP A 76 -13.75 -4.47 1.41
CA ASP A 76 -12.42 -5.01 1.14
C ASP A 76 -11.69 -4.21 0.07
N ALA A 77 -10.43 -3.87 0.35
CA ALA A 77 -9.55 -3.29 -0.64
C ALA A 77 -9.18 -4.31 -1.72
N SER A 78 -9.34 -3.93 -2.98
CA SER A 78 -9.06 -4.76 -4.15
C SER A 78 -8.02 -4.10 -5.05
N ALA A 79 -6.95 -4.82 -5.36
CA ALA A 79 -5.92 -4.34 -6.28
C ALA A 79 -6.46 -4.20 -7.72
N ALA A 80 -7.43 -5.03 -8.13
CA ALA A 80 -8.06 -4.94 -9.44
C ALA A 80 -8.92 -3.66 -9.57
N ARG A 81 -9.73 -3.36 -8.53
CA ARG A 81 -10.51 -2.12 -8.46
C ARG A 81 -9.59 -0.90 -8.48
N TYR A 82 -8.56 -0.90 -7.65
CA TYR A 82 -7.57 0.19 -7.60
C TYR A 82 -6.86 0.39 -8.95
N GLN A 83 -6.53 -0.70 -9.67
CA GLN A 83 -5.95 -0.61 -11.01
C GLN A 83 -6.86 0.16 -11.96
N THR A 84 -8.14 -0.18 -12.01
CA THR A 84 -9.11 0.46 -12.90
C THR A 84 -9.30 1.93 -12.54
N GLU A 85 -9.57 2.24 -11.27
CA GLU A 85 -9.82 3.59 -10.79
C GLU A 85 -8.56 4.47 -10.88
N GLY A 86 -7.41 3.96 -10.42
CA GLY A 86 -6.16 4.71 -10.45
C GLY A 86 -5.62 4.95 -11.86
N ARG A 87 -5.86 4.04 -12.83
CA ARG A 87 -5.53 4.30 -14.24
C ARG A 87 -6.45 5.35 -14.86
N ALA A 88 -7.71 5.40 -14.45
CA ALA A 88 -8.61 6.48 -14.85
C ALA A 88 -8.13 7.83 -14.28
N ASP A 89 -7.66 7.87 -13.02
CA ASP A 89 -7.07 9.06 -12.43
C ASP A 89 -5.82 9.51 -13.19
N ILE A 90 -4.91 8.59 -13.53
CA ILE A 90 -3.72 8.88 -14.35
C ILE A 90 -4.13 9.53 -15.67
N ALA A 91 -5.08 8.93 -16.39
CA ALA A 91 -5.54 9.46 -17.68
C ALA A 91 -6.17 10.86 -17.53
N ALA A 92 -6.94 11.08 -16.48
CA ALA A 92 -7.56 12.36 -16.21
C ALA A 92 -6.53 13.46 -15.85
N ILE A 93 -5.50 13.13 -15.07
CA ILE A 93 -4.40 14.04 -14.71
C ILE A 93 -3.60 14.42 -15.95
N LEU A 94 -3.23 13.43 -16.77
CA LEU A 94 -2.54 13.66 -18.05
C LEU A 94 -3.37 14.50 -19.00
N GLY A 95 -4.69 14.28 -19.04
CA GLY A 95 -5.64 15.10 -19.84
C GLY A 95 -5.69 16.56 -19.43
N ARG A 96 -5.30 16.87 -18.18
CA ARG A 96 -5.15 18.25 -17.69
C ARG A 96 -3.74 18.84 -17.91
N GLY A 97 -2.85 18.08 -18.58
CA GLY A 97 -1.48 18.51 -18.81
C GLY A 97 -0.57 18.46 -17.58
N LYS A 98 -0.98 17.72 -16.54
CA LYS A 98 -0.25 17.59 -15.27
C LYS A 98 0.49 16.27 -15.17
N VAL A 99 1.46 16.20 -14.24
CA VAL A 99 2.22 14.98 -13.94
C VAL A 99 1.46 14.16 -12.89
N PRO A 100 1.12 12.88 -13.19
CA PRO A 100 0.60 11.97 -12.16
C PRO A 100 1.74 11.58 -11.21
N LEU A 101 1.59 11.89 -9.92
CA LEU A 101 2.56 11.60 -8.87
C LEU A 101 2.04 10.48 -7.96
N VAL A 102 2.46 9.24 -8.20
CA VAL A 102 2.05 8.09 -7.39
C VAL A 102 2.90 8.00 -6.13
N VAL A 103 2.27 7.94 -4.95
CA VAL A 103 2.98 7.96 -3.66
C VAL A 103 2.50 6.84 -2.77
N GLY A 104 3.39 5.95 -2.34
CA GLY A 104 3.00 4.90 -1.41
C GLY A 104 4.03 3.81 -1.16
N GLY A 105 3.64 2.84 -0.31
CA GLY A 105 4.48 1.71 0.07
C GLY A 105 3.81 0.35 -0.20
N SER A 106 2.60 0.31 -0.75
CA SER A 106 1.86 -0.92 -1.02
C SER A 106 2.24 -1.48 -2.39
N GLY A 107 3.34 -2.26 -2.44
CA GLY A 107 3.97 -2.69 -3.67
C GLY A 107 3.06 -3.45 -4.64
N LEU A 108 2.11 -4.27 -4.15
CA LEU A 108 1.13 -4.93 -5.01
C LEU A 108 0.23 -3.92 -5.74
N TYR A 109 -0.24 -2.89 -5.02
CA TYR A 109 -1.10 -1.85 -5.57
C TYR A 109 -0.34 -0.99 -6.58
N LEU A 110 0.92 -0.66 -6.27
CA LEU A 110 1.78 0.05 -7.21
C LEU A 110 1.97 -0.73 -8.50
N ARG A 111 2.29 -2.03 -8.42
CA ARG A 111 2.43 -2.88 -9.60
C ARG A 111 1.11 -3.06 -10.34
N ALA A 112 0.01 -3.20 -9.63
CA ALA A 112 -1.33 -3.22 -10.25
C ALA A 112 -1.56 -1.97 -11.11
N LEU A 113 -1.19 -0.80 -10.60
CA LEU A 113 -1.38 0.48 -11.27
C LEU A 113 -0.48 0.62 -12.51
N LEU A 114 0.83 0.36 -12.37
CA LEU A 114 1.85 0.73 -13.33
C LEU A 114 2.22 -0.38 -14.31
N ASP A 115 2.13 -1.65 -13.89
CA ASP A 115 2.61 -2.79 -14.70
C ASP A 115 1.51 -3.43 -15.55
N GLN A 116 1.96 -4.22 -16.53
CA GLN A 116 1.11 -5.16 -17.25
C GLN A 116 0.70 -6.29 -16.31
N PHE A 117 -0.34 -6.02 -15.54
CA PHE A 117 -0.84 -6.90 -14.51
C PHE A 117 -2.33 -7.18 -14.77
N GLU A 118 -2.64 -8.42 -15.09
CA GLU A 118 -4.00 -8.88 -15.26
C GLU A 118 -4.47 -9.58 -13.99
N PHE A 119 -5.66 -9.23 -13.56
CA PHE A 119 -6.30 -9.89 -12.44
C PHE A 119 -7.31 -10.91 -12.98
N PRO A 120 -7.11 -12.22 -12.71
CA PRO A 120 -8.13 -13.22 -13.01
C PRO A 120 -9.42 -12.84 -12.32
N GLY A 121 -10.55 -13.03 -13.00
CA GLY A 121 -11.87 -12.80 -12.46
C GLY A 121 -12.12 -13.50 -11.13
N THR A 122 -13.19 -13.16 -10.45
CA THR A 122 -13.61 -13.78 -9.20
C THR A 122 -15.05 -14.28 -9.33
N ASP A 123 -15.35 -15.41 -8.69
CA ASP A 123 -16.70 -15.87 -8.45
C ASP A 123 -17.00 -15.80 -6.94
N PRO A 124 -17.85 -14.86 -6.50
CA PRO A 124 -18.15 -14.69 -5.08
C PRO A 124 -18.75 -15.95 -4.45
N THR A 125 -19.54 -16.72 -5.19
CA THR A 125 -20.21 -17.96 -4.72
C THR A 125 -19.17 -19.05 -4.50
N LEU A 126 -18.33 -19.31 -5.49
CA LEU A 126 -17.23 -20.27 -5.39
C LEU A 126 -16.26 -19.89 -4.29
N ARG A 127 -15.90 -18.60 -4.19
CA ARG A 127 -15.02 -18.11 -3.15
C ARG A 127 -15.59 -18.33 -1.76
N ALA A 128 -16.86 -17.98 -1.52
CA ALA A 128 -17.52 -18.18 -0.23
C ALA A 128 -17.57 -19.68 0.15
N ALA A 129 -17.82 -20.57 -0.82
CA ALA A 129 -17.79 -22.00 -0.59
C ALA A 129 -16.39 -22.50 -0.19
N LEU A 130 -15.33 -22.04 -0.87
CA LEU A 130 -13.95 -22.40 -0.54
C LEU A 130 -13.50 -21.81 0.81
N GLU A 131 -13.91 -20.59 1.15
CA GLU A 131 -13.64 -19.97 2.45
C GLU A 131 -14.36 -20.73 3.59
N SER A 132 -15.59 -21.12 3.39
CA SER A 132 -16.34 -21.97 4.34
C SER A 132 -15.63 -23.30 4.56
N ARG A 133 -15.19 -23.96 3.50
CA ARG A 133 -14.42 -25.21 3.57
C ARG A 133 -13.08 -24.99 4.30
N ALA A 134 -12.37 -23.91 4.01
CA ALA A 134 -11.12 -23.57 4.70
C ALA A 134 -11.32 -23.38 6.21
N HIS A 135 -12.49 -22.87 6.62
CA HIS A 135 -12.85 -22.70 8.04
C HIS A 135 -13.21 -24.03 8.72
N THR A 136 -14.01 -24.87 8.06
CA THR A 136 -14.56 -26.12 8.65
C THR A 136 -13.60 -27.29 8.55
N GLU A 137 -12.94 -27.49 7.41
CA GLU A 137 -12.04 -28.60 7.14
C GLU A 137 -10.57 -28.28 7.51
N GLY A 138 -10.27 -26.98 7.62
CA GLY A 138 -8.93 -26.46 7.82
C GLY A 138 -8.14 -26.21 6.52
N PRO A 139 -7.28 -25.21 6.47
CA PRO A 139 -6.54 -24.82 5.27
C PRO A 139 -5.62 -25.91 4.73
N GLY A 140 -5.13 -26.81 5.59
CA GLY A 140 -4.26 -27.92 5.20
C GLY A 140 -4.93 -28.96 4.28
N ILE A 141 -6.26 -29.14 4.38
CA ILE A 141 -7.00 -30.02 3.48
C ILE A 141 -7.06 -29.39 2.09
N LEU A 142 -7.44 -28.14 2.01
CA LEU A 142 -7.50 -27.38 0.76
C LEU A 142 -6.08 -27.25 0.13
N HIS A 143 -5.03 -27.17 0.94
CA HIS A 143 -3.67 -27.17 0.42
C HIS A 143 -3.28 -28.52 -0.24
N ARG A 144 -3.73 -29.65 0.31
CA ARG A 144 -3.56 -30.96 -0.35
C ARG A 144 -4.33 -31.06 -1.66
N GLU A 145 -5.55 -30.50 -1.70
CA GLU A 145 -6.33 -30.40 -2.94
C GLU A 145 -5.59 -29.54 -3.98
N LEU A 146 -5.06 -28.38 -3.57
CA LEU A 146 -4.24 -27.55 -4.43
C LEU A 146 -3.01 -28.31 -4.93
N ALA A 147 -2.33 -29.04 -4.07
CA ALA A 147 -1.15 -29.83 -4.45
C ALA A 147 -1.47 -30.93 -5.47
N ALA A 148 -2.67 -31.53 -5.40
CA ALA A 148 -3.12 -32.50 -6.39
C ALA A 148 -3.45 -31.88 -7.76
N LYS A 149 -3.96 -30.63 -7.78
CA LYS A 149 -4.33 -29.90 -9.01
C LYS A 149 -3.14 -29.14 -9.60
N ASP A 150 -2.34 -28.48 -8.77
CA ASP A 150 -1.15 -27.69 -9.14
C ASP A 150 -0.04 -27.81 -8.07
N PRO A 151 0.85 -28.81 -8.22
CA PRO A 151 1.96 -29.00 -7.27
C PRO A 151 2.93 -27.79 -7.19
N GLN A 152 3.08 -27.04 -8.31
CA GLN A 152 3.98 -25.88 -8.34
C GLN A 152 3.40 -24.70 -7.56
N ALA A 153 2.10 -24.48 -7.65
CA ALA A 153 1.41 -23.50 -6.85
C ALA A 153 1.48 -23.85 -5.34
N ALA A 154 1.17 -25.09 -5.01
CA ALA A 154 1.19 -25.57 -3.63
C ALA A 154 2.57 -25.42 -2.98
N ALA A 155 3.66 -25.71 -3.71
CA ALA A 155 5.02 -25.56 -3.20
C ALA A 155 5.38 -24.11 -2.82
N LYS A 156 4.71 -23.11 -3.38
CA LYS A 156 4.93 -21.67 -3.13
C LYS A 156 3.95 -21.05 -2.12
N ILE A 157 2.97 -21.80 -1.68
CA ILE A 157 1.91 -21.31 -0.78
C ILE A 157 2.00 -22.11 0.53
N SER A 158 2.18 -21.41 1.66
CA SER A 158 2.18 -22.07 2.97
C SER A 158 0.84 -22.78 3.22
N PRO A 159 0.84 -24.01 3.78
CA PRO A 159 -0.39 -24.74 4.15
C PRO A 159 -1.32 -24.02 5.13
N GLN A 160 -0.80 -23.05 5.89
CA GLN A 160 -1.59 -22.22 6.80
C GLN A 160 -2.16 -20.96 6.14
N ASN A 161 -1.80 -20.64 4.90
CA ASN A 161 -2.28 -19.44 4.22
C ASN A 161 -3.61 -19.68 3.51
N ALA A 162 -4.69 -19.82 4.30
CA ALA A 162 -6.04 -20.07 3.78
C ALA A 162 -6.42 -19.11 2.64
N LYS A 163 -6.17 -17.81 2.80
CA LYS A 163 -6.53 -16.79 1.80
C LYS A 163 -5.85 -17.03 0.44
N ARG A 164 -4.56 -17.42 0.43
CA ARG A 164 -3.85 -17.72 -0.81
C ARG A 164 -4.26 -19.05 -1.42
N ILE A 165 -4.53 -20.05 -0.58
CA ILE A 165 -5.00 -21.39 -1.04
C ILE A 165 -6.37 -21.27 -1.70
N VAL A 166 -7.32 -20.61 -1.03
CA VAL A 166 -8.67 -20.36 -1.55
C VAL A 166 -8.59 -19.64 -2.90
N ARG A 167 -7.78 -18.58 -2.98
CA ARG A 167 -7.61 -17.82 -4.22
C ARG A 167 -7.01 -18.66 -5.35
N ALA A 168 -6.02 -19.50 -5.06
CA ALA A 168 -5.40 -20.37 -6.05
C ALA A 168 -6.40 -21.41 -6.58
N LEU A 169 -7.18 -22.05 -5.69
CA LEU A 169 -8.21 -23.00 -6.07
C LEU A 169 -9.32 -22.32 -6.90
N GLU A 170 -9.79 -21.13 -6.47
CA GLU A 170 -10.79 -20.37 -7.24
C GLU A 170 -10.30 -20.08 -8.67
N ILE A 171 -9.07 -19.61 -8.83
CA ILE A 171 -8.50 -19.32 -10.15
C ILE A 171 -8.36 -20.59 -10.99
N LEU A 172 -7.94 -21.70 -10.40
CA LEU A 172 -7.85 -22.99 -11.10
C LEU A 172 -9.22 -23.47 -11.59
N GLU A 173 -10.26 -23.33 -10.78
CA GLU A 173 -11.63 -23.71 -11.17
C GLU A 173 -12.18 -22.82 -12.31
N LEU A 174 -11.90 -21.52 -12.26
CA LEU A 174 -12.42 -20.56 -13.24
C LEU A 174 -11.64 -20.56 -14.55
N HIS A 175 -10.34 -20.79 -14.51
CA HIS A 175 -9.44 -20.56 -15.64
C HIS A 175 -8.56 -21.76 -16.01
N GLY A 176 -8.63 -22.85 -15.24
CA GLY A 176 -7.84 -24.08 -15.48
C GLY A 176 -6.34 -23.95 -15.18
N ALA A 177 -5.82 -22.75 -14.89
CA ALA A 177 -4.41 -22.51 -14.59
C ALA A 177 -4.24 -21.39 -13.57
N TYR A 178 -3.24 -21.53 -12.69
CA TYR A 178 -2.87 -20.53 -11.71
C TYR A 178 -1.42 -20.06 -11.90
N ALA A 179 -1.21 -18.77 -12.15
CA ALA A 179 0.11 -18.19 -12.16
C ALA A 179 0.62 -18.00 -10.72
N SER A 180 1.48 -18.89 -10.25
CA SER A 180 2.03 -18.87 -8.90
C SER A 180 3.07 -17.76 -8.65
N SER A 181 3.46 -17.02 -9.68
CA SER A 181 4.40 -15.89 -9.64
C SER A 181 3.77 -14.65 -10.25
N LEU A 182 4.18 -13.50 -9.74
CA LEU A 182 3.81 -12.22 -10.35
C LEU A 182 4.43 -12.11 -11.75
N PRO A 183 3.77 -11.40 -12.69
CA PRO A 183 4.33 -11.13 -14.02
C PRO A 183 5.71 -10.46 -13.94
N VAL A 184 6.47 -10.53 -15.04
CA VAL A 184 7.73 -9.79 -15.17
C VAL A 184 7.48 -8.28 -15.01
N HIS A 185 8.47 -7.54 -14.52
CA HIS A 185 8.40 -6.10 -14.32
C HIS A 185 8.35 -5.37 -15.69
N THR A 186 7.16 -5.18 -16.22
CA THR A 186 6.91 -4.48 -17.49
C THR A 186 5.83 -3.44 -17.29
N TYR A 187 6.12 -2.20 -17.64
CA TYR A 187 5.15 -1.11 -17.53
C TYR A 187 4.00 -1.25 -18.54
N ALA A 188 2.78 -1.07 -18.06
CA ALA A 188 1.60 -0.76 -18.87
C ALA A 188 1.43 0.74 -19.07
N VAL A 189 1.93 1.53 -18.09
CA VAL A 189 1.90 2.99 -18.12
C VAL A 189 3.34 3.47 -18.01
N PRO A 190 3.85 4.28 -18.98
CA PRO A 190 5.21 4.84 -18.90
C PRO A 190 5.45 5.50 -17.56
N SER A 191 6.48 5.07 -16.83
CA SER A 191 6.67 5.46 -15.46
C SER A 191 8.14 5.54 -15.07
N VAL A 192 8.47 6.47 -14.17
CA VAL A 192 9.75 6.58 -13.48
C VAL A 192 9.52 6.27 -12.01
N GLN A 193 10.24 5.31 -11.45
CA GLN A 193 10.12 4.93 -10.05
C GLN A 193 11.34 5.35 -9.24
N VAL A 194 11.13 6.14 -8.20
CA VAL A 194 12.18 6.55 -7.26
C VAL A 194 11.83 6.07 -5.86
N ALA A 195 12.74 5.33 -5.25
CA ALA A 195 12.58 4.81 -3.90
C ALA A 195 13.44 5.59 -2.90
N LEU A 196 12.86 5.95 -1.77
CA LEU A 196 13.57 6.56 -0.66
C LEU A 196 14.24 5.48 0.21
N ARG A 197 15.58 5.59 0.37
CA ARG A 197 16.40 4.71 1.21
C ARG A 197 16.72 5.43 2.52
N PRO A 198 15.97 5.18 3.61
CA PRO A 198 16.32 5.72 4.90
C PRO A 198 17.51 4.98 5.52
N ASP A 199 18.26 5.67 6.34
CA ASP A 199 19.10 5.04 7.35
C ASP A 199 18.24 4.22 8.31
N GLN A 200 18.67 3.01 8.70
CA GLN A 200 17.84 2.08 9.45
C GLN A 200 17.58 2.55 10.88
N ASP A 201 18.60 3.07 11.56
CA ASP A 201 18.48 3.51 12.95
C ASP A 201 17.61 4.78 13.03
N ALA A 202 17.80 5.70 12.09
CA ALA A 202 16.97 6.89 11.96
C ALA A 202 15.52 6.54 11.62
N LEU A 203 15.28 5.50 10.80
CA LEU A 203 13.93 5.02 10.51
C LEU A 203 13.26 4.43 11.75
N ASP A 204 13.98 3.60 12.50
CA ASP A 204 13.46 2.94 13.69
C ASP A 204 13.14 3.96 14.81
N ALA A 205 13.95 5.03 14.96
CA ALA A 205 13.67 6.15 15.86
C ALA A 205 12.41 6.94 15.41
N ARG A 206 12.31 7.30 14.13
CA ARG A 206 11.13 7.99 13.59
C ARG A 206 9.84 7.17 13.72
N ILE A 207 9.93 5.84 13.62
CA ILE A 207 8.78 4.97 13.85
C ILE A 207 8.32 5.06 15.31
N ALA A 208 9.23 5.03 16.27
CA ALA A 208 8.88 5.15 17.69
C ALA A 208 8.20 6.49 18.00
N GLU A 209 8.83 7.61 17.62
CA GLU A 209 8.24 8.95 17.78
C GLU A 209 6.88 9.10 17.10
N ARG A 210 6.71 8.49 15.93
CA ARG A 210 5.45 8.53 15.19
C ARG A 210 4.34 7.80 15.94
N VAL A 211 4.63 6.65 16.54
CA VAL A 211 3.65 5.90 17.34
C VAL A 211 3.22 6.72 18.55
N GLU A 212 4.16 7.33 19.29
CA GLU A 212 3.82 8.21 20.40
C GLU A 212 2.95 9.40 19.97
N ARG A 213 3.27 10.02 18.83
CA ARG A 213 2.46 11.12 18.27
C ARG A 213 1.05 10.66 17.89
N MET A 214 0.91 9.50 17.24
CA MET A 214 -0.39 8.92 16.87
C MET A 214 -1.24 8.65 18.12
N TRP A 215 -0.63 8.08 19.16
CA TRP A 215 -1.32 7.81 20.41
C TRP A 215 -1.82 9.09 21.08
N ARG A 216 -0.96 10.12 21.19
CA ARG A 216 -1.35 11.44 21.73
C ARG A 216 -2.33 12.21 20.84
N ALA A 217 -2.34 11.97 19.55
CA ALA A 217 -3.25 12.61 18.61
C ALA A 217 -4.65 11.98 18.58
N GLY A 218 -4.91 10.93 19.37
CA GLY A 218 -6.22 10.33 19.49
C GLY A 218 -6.42 9.08 18.62
N LEU A 219 -5.38 8.25 18.47
CA LEU A 219 -5.52 6.96 17.77
C LEU A 219 -6.54 6.04 18.43
N VAL A 220 -6.63 6.06 19.77
CA VAL A 220 -7.59 5.25 20.52
C VAL A 220 -9.02 5.68 20.17
N GLU A 221 -9.30 6.96 20.25
CA GLU A 221 -10.59 7.55 19.93
C GLU A 221 -10.94 7.39 18.43
N GLU A 222 -9.94 7.37 17.55
CA GLU A 222 -10.17 7.04 16.14
C GLU A 222 -10.67 5.61 16.01
N VAL A 223 -10.03 4.65 16.68
CA VAL A 223 -10.43 3.24 16.62
C VAL A 223 -11.81 3.01 17.29
N GLU A 224 -12.12 3.68 18.39
CA GLU A 224 -13.45 3.63 19.01
C GLU A 224 -14.55 4.05 18.02
N ARG A 225 -14.36 5.17 17.32
CA ARG A 225 -15.32 5.61 16.27
C ARG A 225 -15.45 4.61 15.12
N LEU A 226 -14.37 3.90 14.79
CA LEU A 226 -14.39 2.89 13.73
C LEU A 226 -15.03 1.57 14.18
N ILE A 227 -15.08 1.28 15.48
CA ILE A 227 -15.84 0.14 16.03
C ILE A 227 -17.33 0.33 15.71
N ASP A 228 -17.88 1.53 15.90
CA ASP A 228 -19.27 1.85 15.55
C ASP A 228 -19.56 1.72 14.05
N GLN A 229 -18.50 1.79 13.21
CA GLN A 229 -18.59 1.63 11.76
C GLN A 229 -18.30 0.20 11.28
N GLY A 230 -18.06 -0.76 12.20
CA GLY A 230 -17.88 -2.18 11.91
C GLY A 230 -16.44 -2.61 11.60
N ILE A 231 -15.41 -1.92 12.13
CA ILE A 231 -14.02 -2.33 11.90
C ILE A 231 -13.70 -3.71 12.49
N ARG A 232 -14.41 -4.14 13.55
CA ARG A 232 -14.20 -5.46 14.20
C ARG A 232 -14.49 -6.63 13.26
N GLU A 233 -15.51 -6.49 12.41
CA GLU A 233 -15.95 -7.47 11.43
C GLU A 233 -15.17 -7.38 10.10
N ALA A 234 -14.45 -6.27 9.91
CA ALA A 234 -13.70 -6.02 8.68
C ALA A 234 -12.60 -7.06 8.44
N THR A 235 -12.50 -7.57 7.22
CA THR A 235 -11.47 -8.56 6.85
C THR A 235 -10.08 -7.95 6.75
N THR A 236 -9.98 -6.71 6.25
CA THR A 236 -8.71 -6.05 5.93
C THR A 236 -8.38 -4.92 6.90
N ALA A 237 -9.29 -3.96 7.12
CA ALA A 237 -9.05 -2.76 7.91
C ALA A 237 -8.62 -3.08 9.35
N ARG A 238 -9.28 -4.03 10.03
CA ARG A 238 -8.96 -4.43 11.41
C ARG A 238 -7.56 -4.97 11.61
N ARG A 239 -6.88 -5.41 10.53
CA ARG A 239 -5.53 -5.99 10.55
C ARG A 239 -4.44 -4.97 10.24
N ALA A 240 -4.81 -3.73 9.98
CA ALA A 240 -3.86 -2.67 9.76
C ALA A 240 -3.03 -2.43 11.04
N VAL A 241 -1.73 -2.21 10.86
CA VAL A 241 -0.82 -1.89 11.96
C VAL A 241 -1.28 -0.57 12.60
N GLY A 242 -1.34 -0.54 13.90
CA GLY A 242 -1.92 0.54 14.69
C GLY A 242 -3.36 0.23 15.12
N TYR A 243 -4.18 -0.29 14.21
CA TYR A 243 -5.60 -0.61 14.49
C TYR A 243 -5.76 -1.95 15.19
N ALA A 244 -5.06 -2.98 14.73
CA ALA A 244 -5.11 -4.31 15.34
C ALA A 244 -4.68 -4.27 16.82
N GLU A 245 -3.62 -3.56 17.12
CA GLU A 245 -3.06 -3.45 18.47
C GLU A 245 -3.93 -2.56 19.36
N THR A 246 -4.49 -1.48 18.80
CA THR A 246 -5.41 -0.61 19.56
C THR A 246 -6.73 -1.33 19.87
N LEU A 247 -7.22 -2.21 18.99
CA LEU A 247 -8.37 -3.07 19.29
C LEU A 247 -8.07 -4.01 20.46
N GLN A 248 -6.89 -4.64 20.50
CA GLN A 248 -6.47 -5.48 21.64
C GLN A 248 -6.39 -4.69 22.96
N TYR A 249 -5.93 -3.44 22.90
CA TYR A 249 -5.94 -2.54 24.04
C TYR A 249 -7.36 -2.24 24.54
N LEU A 250 -8.27 -1.91 23.62
CA LEU A 250 -9.67 -1.64 23.94
C LEU A 250 -10.43 -2.88 24.45
N ASP A 251 -9.99 -4.08 24.07
CA ASP A 251 -10.51 -5.35 24.56
C ASP A 251 -9.93 -5.75 25.94
N GLY A 252 -8.99 -4.97 26.47
CA GLY A 252 -8.33 -5.25 27.74
C GLY A 252 -7.33 -6.41 27.68
N GLU A 253 -6.93 -6.86 26.48
CA GLU A 253 -5.96 -7.94 26.30
C GLU A 253 -4.52 -7.49 26.63
N ILE A 254 -4.22 -6.20 26.37
CA ILE A 254 -2.93 -5.57 26.62
C ILE A 254 -3.11 -4.15 27.17
N ASP A 255 -2.12 -3.63 27.86
CA ASP A 255 -2.11 -2.22 28.30
C ASP A 255 -1.65 -1.26 27.17
N GLY A 256 -1.78 0.06 27.42
CA GLY A 256 -1.47 1.08 26.42
C GLY A 256 0.02 1.19 26.07
N GLU A 257 0.92 0.90 27.00
CA GLU A 257 2.37 0.89 26.76
C GLU A 257 2.73 -0.28 25.84
N HIS A 258 2.24 -1.47 26.16
CA HIS A 258 2.45 -2.65 25.35
C HIS A 258 1.84 -2.52 23.95
N ALA A 259 0.67 -1.88 23.81
CA ALA A 259 0.06 -1.59 22.51
C ALA A 259 0.99 -0.72 21.64
N GLN A 260 1.54 0.36 22.19
CA GLN A 260 2.48 1.24 21.48
C GLN A 260 3.77 0.51 21.06
N GLU A 261 4.33 -0.33 21.94
CA GLU A 261 5.48 -1.17 21.62
C GLU A 261 5.20 -2.13 20.46
N LEU A 262 4.02 -2.77 20.47
CA LEU A 262 3.57 -3.67 19.40
C LEU A 262 3.41 -2.94 18.08
N ILE A 263 2.77 -1.76 18.10
CA ILE A 263 2.60 -0.91 16.91
C ILE A 263 3.98 -0.57 16.33
N ALA A 264 4.92 -0.09 17.14
CA ALA A 264 6.27 0.25 16.70
C ALA A 264 6.98 -0.97 16.09
N ARG A 265 6.93 -2.12 16.77
CA ARG A 265 7.53 -3.38 16.30
C ARG A 265 6.93 -3.83 14.97
N ASN A 266 5.60 -3.81 14.84
CA ASN A 266 4.91 -4.24 13.63
C ASN A 266 5.08 -3.24 12.49
N THR A 267 5.19 -1.95 12.78
CA THR A 267 5.55 -0.91 11.80
C THR A 267 6.97 -1.12 11.25
N ARG A 268 7.96 -1.46 12.09
CA ARG A 268 9.31 -1.82 11.63
C ARG A 268 9.30 -3.06 10.73
N ARG A 269 8.47 -4.07 11.06
CA ARG A 269 8.29 -5.27 10.21
C ARG A 269 7.66 -4.91 8.87
N LEU A 270 6.65 -4.02 8.87
CA LEU A 270 6.03 -3.51 7.66
C LEU A 270 7.04 -2.76 6.78
N ALA A 271 7.82 -1.85 7.35
CA ALA A 271 8.85 -1.09 6.66
C ALA A 271 9.89 -2.00 5.96
N ARG A 272 10.38 -3.04 6.68
CA ARG A 272 11.32 -4.04 6.10
C ARG A 272 10.68 -4.85 4.97
N ARG A 273 9.39 -5.20 5.08
CA ARG A 273 8.65 -5.91 4.03
C ARG A 273 8.49 -5.04 2.80
N GLN A 274 8.13 -3.75 2.97
CA GLN A 274 8.02 -2.78 1.87
C GLN A 274 9.36 -2.60 1.15
N ARG A 275 10.46 -2.42 1.90
CA ARG A 275 11.79 -2.31 1.30
C ARG A 275 12.14 -3.55 0.47
N ARG A 276 11.93 -4.76 1.03
CA ARG A 276 12.19 -6.02 0.31
C ARG A 276 11.33 -6.20 -0.93
N TRP A 277 10.17 -5.55 -1.00
CA TRP A 277 9.32 -5.59 -2.18
C TRP A 277 9.91 -4.82 -3.36
N PHE A 278 10.50 -3.64 -3.10
CA PHE A 278 11.05 -2.78 -4.16
C PHE A 278 12.48 -3.12 -4.55
N MET A 279 13.26 -3.75 -3.69
CA MET A 279 14.68 -4.07 -3.94
C MET A 279 14.94 -4.91 -5.20
N PRO A 280 14.11 -5.91 -5.57
CA PRO A 280 14.37 -6.74 -6.74
C PRO A 280 13.97 -6.08 -8.07
N ASP A 281 13.27 -4.96 -8.06
CA ASP A 281 12.83 -4.28 -9.28
C ASP A 281 13.97 -3.41 -9.85
N PRO A 282 14.56 -3.78 -11.00
CA PRO A 282 15.70 -3.04 -11.59
C PRO A 282 15.31 -1.65 -12.11
N ARG A 283 14.02 -1.34 -12.22
CA ARG A 283 13.51 -0.05 -12.70
C ARG A 283 13.47 1.00 -11.59
N VAL A 284 13.68 0.59 -10.35
CA VAL A 284 13.61 1.49 -9.19
C VAL A 284 14.96 2.16 -8.97
N THR A 285 15.01 3.47 -9.13
CA THR A 285 16.16 4.29 -8.75
C THR A 285 16.11 4.65 -7.28
N TRP A 286 17.13 4.27 -6.52
CA TRP A 286 17.21 4.50 -5.08
C TRP A 286 17.98 5.78 -4.77
N ILE A 287 17.35 6.69 -4.02
CA ILE A 287 17.99 7.90 -3.48
C ILE A 287 17.97 7.90 -1.95
N GLU A 288 18.81 8.70 -1.31
CA GLU A 288 18.80 8.86 0.13
C GLU A 288 17.52 9.57 0.60
N ALA A 289 16.84 8.97 1.58
CA ALA A 289 15.70 9.60 2.24
C ALA A 289 16.14 10.83 3.04
N PRO A 290 15.25 11.81 3.26
CA PRO A 290 15.57 12.93 4.15
C PRO A 290 15.83 12.41 5.57
N ARG A 291 16.87 12.95 6.20
CA ARG A 291 17.24 12.63 7.60
C ARG A 291 16.34 13.37 8.59
N ASP A 292 15.98 14.58 8.24
CA ASP A 292 15.14 15.48 9.02
C ASP A 292 14.32 16.40 8.08
N PRO A 293 13.42 17.25 8.61
CA PRO A 293 12.59 18.13 7.78
C PRO A 293 13.39 19.11 6.88
N SER A 294 14.59 19.54 7.28
CA SER A 294 15.41 20.47 6.48
C SER A 294 16.00 19.83 5.22
N ASP A 295 16.04 18.50 5.19
CA ASP A 295 16.61 17.70 4.10
C ASP A 295 15.59 17.33 3.02
N VAL A 296 14.30 17.67 3.23
CA VAL A 296 13.21 17.32 2.32
C VAL A 296 13.41 17.91 0.94
N ASP A 297 13.80 19.19 0.85
CA ASP A 297 13.98 19.86 -0.43
C ASP A 297 15.18 19.31 -1.23
N ARG A 298 16.23 18.85 -0.56
CA ARG A 298 17.33 18.11 -1.21
C ARG A 298 16.80 16.82 -1.83
N ALA A 299 16.13 16.00 -1.03
CA ALA A 299 15.57 14.73 -1.52
C ALA A 299 14.56 14.96 -2.65
N ALA A 300 13.78 16.03 -2.60
CA ALA A 300 12.84 16.39 -3.66
C ALA A 300 13.55 16.76 -4.97
N ARG A 301 14.66 17.53 -4.88
CA ARG A 301 15.51 17.82 -6.07
C ARG A 301 16.11 16.55 -6.66
N ASP A 302 16.64 15.66 -5.82
CA ASP A 302 17.20 14.39 -6.27
C ASP A 302 16.14 13.54 -7.02
N VAL A 303 14.89 13.49 -6.51
CA VAL A 303 13.76 12.83 -7.20
C VAL A 303 13.48 13.47 -8.55
N LEU A 304 13.40 14.81 -8.58
CA LEU A 304 13.09 15.56 -9.79
C LEU A 304 14.18 15.40 -10.87
N ASP A 305 15.43 15.39 -10.46
CA ASP A 305 16.58 15.18 -11.37
C ASP A 305 16.54 13.80 -12.03
N VAL A 306 16.21 12.75 -11.24
CA VAL A 306 15.98 11.41 -11.80
C VAL A 306 14.83 11.43 -12.79
N TYR A 307 13.71 12.03 -12.41
CA TYR A 307 12.52 12.09 -13.26
C TYR A 307 12.78 12.82 -14.58
N LEU A 308 13.36 14.00 -14.54
CA LEU A 308 13.64 14.81 -15.74
C LEU A 308 14.67 14.16 -16.68
N ARG A 309 15.59 13.36 -16.13
CA ARG A 309 16.56 12.59 -16.92
C ARG A 309 15.91 11.40 -17.64
N GLU A 310 15.01 10.68 -16.95
CA GLU A 310 14.38 9.46 -17.48
C GLU A 310 13.10 9.75 -18.30
N ALA A 311 12.53 10.93 -18.17
CA ALA A 311 11.37 11.39 -18.95
C ALA A 311 11.72 11.90 -20.36
N ARG A 312 13.00 12.04 -20.69
CA ARG A 312 13.50 12.43 -22.03
C ARG A 312 13.53 11.24 -22.98
#